data_c1cf4fa4d6313bf4755d526e81cffa44
#
_entry.id   c1cf4fa4d6313bf4755d526e81cffa44
#
_cell.length_a   1.000
_cell.length_b   1.000
_cell.length_c   1.000
_cell.angle_alpha   90.00
_cell.angle_beta   90.00
_cell.angle_gamma   90.00
#
_symmetry.space_group_name_H-M   'P 1'
#
loop_
_entity.id
_entity.type
_entity.pdbx_description
1 polymer ?
#
loop_
_entity_poly.entity_id
_entity_poly.type
_entity_poly.pdbx_seq_one_letter_code
_entity_poly.pdbx_strand_id
1 'polypeptide(L)'
;FVVLILLGVMVMIVAMPTGAKQSQKETQTQEQKEQQLQTEDSYKEQLQQQLKELLEHMDGVGKTRVMLTFSDEGTDQLDKNVTKDGNKKEETTVVYDTGDTRQPYVICRQMPKIEGVVVVAQGGGNAKTVTEISNAVMSLFPVEAHKVVVVKMSVQEE
;
A
#
# COMPACT_ATOMS: atom_id res chain seq x y z
N PHE A 1 -19.10 48.58 36.26
CA PHE A 1 -19.13 48.06 34.87
C PHE A 1 -17.90 47.20 34.57
N VAL A 2 -16.67 47.65 34.90
CA VAL A 2 -15.44 46.90 34.61
C VAL A 2 -15.40 45.54 35.33
N VAL A 3 -15.86 45.47 36.58
CA VAL A 3 -15.94 44.23 37.36
C VAL A 3 -16.91 43.21 36.73
N LEU A 4 -18.06 43.67 36.21
CA LEU A 4 -19.03 42.81 35.51
C LEU A 4 -18.46 42.25 34.22
N ILE A 5 -17.68 43.03 33.46
CA ILE A 5 -17.03 42.58 32.23
C ILE A 5 -15.96 41.53 32.55
N LEU A 6 -15.14 41.76 33.61
CA LEU A 6 -14.14 40.79 34.05
C LEU A 6 -14.74 39.47 34.52
N LEU A 7 -15.88 39.52 35.20
CA LEU A 7 -16.60 38.35 35.68
C LEU A 7 -17.22 37.59 34.50
N GLY A 8 -17.74 38.29 33.47
CA GLY A 8 -18.24 37.72 32.25
C GLY A 8 -17.16 36.99 31.40
N VAL A 9 -15.96 37.59 31.31
CA VAL A 9 -14.81 36.97 30.61
C VAL A 9 -14.33 35.74 31.38
N MET A 10 -14.33 35.75 32.70
CA MET A 10 -13.94 34.59 33.50
C MET A 10 -14.91 33.41 33.31
N VAL A 11 -16.22 33.68 33.26
CA VAL A 11 -17.23 32.66 33.01
C VAL A 11 -17.09 32.10 31.60
N MET A 12 -16.73 32.92 30.61
CA MET A 12 -16.52 32.49 29.21
C MET A 12 -15.31 31.56 29.07
N ILE A 13 -14.26 31.80 29.85
CA ILE A 13 -13.05 30.94 29.86
C ILE A 13 -13.35 29.58 30.51
N VAL A 14 -14.17 29.54 31.56
CA VAL A 14 -14.54 28.28 32.23
C VAL A 14 -15.57 27.48 31.39
N ALA A 15 -16.37 28.14 30.55
CA ALA A 15 -17.34 27.49 29.68
C ALA A 15 -16.76 26.94 28.38
N MET A 16 -15.47 27.15 28.06
CA MET A 16 -14.81 26.47 26.94
C MET A 16 -14.69 24.98 27.27
N PRO A 17 -15.33 24.09 26.52
CA PRO A 17 -15.21 22.66 26.75
C PRO A 17 -13.75 22.23 26.46
N THR A 18 -13.01 21.89 27.52
CA THR A 18 -11.68 21.26 27.44
C THR A 18 -11.75 19.81 26.94
N GLY A 19 -12.54 19.60 25.88
CA GLY A 19 -12.74 18.29 25.25
C GLY A 19 -11.85 18.00 24.04
N ALA A 20 -10.72 18.73 23.88
CA ALA A 20 -9.89 18.61 22.68
C ALA A 20 -8.83 17.47 22.72
N LYS A 21 -8.88 16.54 23.68
CA LYS A 21 -7.90 15.42 23.73
C LYS A 21 -8.31 14.16 22.97
N GLN A 22 -9.54 14.07 22.49
CA GLN A 22 -10.02 12.86 21.82
C GLN A 22 -9.96 12.95 20.28
N SER A 23 -10.07 14.15 19.71
CA SER A 23 -10.02 14.34 18.25
C SER A 23 -8.62 14.27 17.63
N GLN A 24 -7.54 14.52 18.40
CA GLN A 24 -6.17 14.41 17.86
C GLN A 24 -5.70 12.97 17.67
N LYS A 25 -6.26 12.02 18.41
CA LYS A 25 -5.86 10.60 18.32
C LYS A 25 -6.42 9.92 17.07
N GLU A 26 -7.61 10.32 16.63
CA GLU A 26 -8.24 9.79 15.42
C GLU A 26 -7.62 10.39 14.15
N THR A 27 -7.23 11.67 14.18
CA THR A 27 -6.62 12.35 13.02
C THR A 27 -5.21 11.82 12.72
N GLN A 28 -4.38 11.58 13.74
CA GLN A 28 -3.03 11.03 13.54
C GLN A 28 -3.03 9.58 13.01
N THR A 29 -4.00 8.77 13.46
CA THR A 29 -4.15 7.39 12.95
C THR A 29 -4.67 7.38 11.51
N GLN A 30 -5.51 8.34 11.13
CA GLN A 30 -6.00 8.50 9.76
C GLN A 30 -4.91 9.02 8.82
N GLU A 31 -4.14 10.03 9.21
CA GLU A 31 -3.02 10.57 8.42
C GLU A 31 -1.93 9.52 8.16
N GLN A 32 -1.59 8.70 9.17
CA GLN A 32 -0.64 7.60 8.99
C GLN A 32 -1.16 6.52 8.06
N LYS A 33 -2.46 6.21 8.12
CA LYS A 33 -3.10 5.23 7.26
C LYS A 33 -3.23 5.72 5.82
N GLU A 34 -3.52 7.01 5.63
CA GLU A 34 -3.54 7.65 4.32
C GLU A 34 -2.15 7.73 3.67
N GLN A 35 -1.12 8.04 4.45
CA GLN A 35 0.27 8.02 3.96
C GLN A 35 0.74 6.61 3.59
N GLN A 36 0.31 5.58 4.32
CA GLN A 36 0.60 4.19 4.00
C GLN A 36 -0.06 3.76 2.68
N LEU A 37 -1.34 4.03 2.51
CA LEU A 37 -2.08 3.72 1.28
C LEU A 37 -1.46 4.41 0.06
N GLN A 38 -1.08 5.70 0.17
CA GLN A 38 -0.43 6.43 -0.92
C GLN A 38 0.93 5.82 -1.30
N THR A 39 1.69 5.29 -0.35
CA THR A 39 2.98 4.66 -0.63
C THR A 39 2.82 3.33 -1.34
N GLU A 40 1.84 2.52 -0.97
CA GLU A 40 1.55 1.24 -1.60
C GLU A 40 0.99 1.39 -3.01
N ASP A 41 0.07 2.32 -3.20
CA ASP A 41 -0.50 2.59 -4.52
C ASP A 41 0.56 3.15 -5.47
N SER A 42 1.42 4.06 -4.99
CA SER A 42 2.57 4.57 -5.75
C SER A 42 3.53 3.44 -6.16
N TYR A 43 3.79 2.46 -5.29
CA TYR A 43 4.64 1.31 -5.61
C TYR A 43 4.01 0.43 -6.69
N LYS A 44 2.70 0.14 -6.58
CA LYS A 44 1.96 -0.64 -7.59
C LYS A 44 1.98 0.04 -8.97
N GLU A 45 1.75 1.35 -9.00
CA GLU A 45 1.81 2.14 -10.23
C GLU A 45 3.21 2.17 -10.85
N GLN A 46 4.25 2.34 -10.03
CA GLN A 46 5.64 2.31 -10.50
C GLN A 46 6.00 0.97 -11.13
N LEU A 47 5.61 -0.16 -10.52
CA LEU A 47 5.86 -1.48 -11.09
C LEU A 47 5.14 -1.68 -12.42
N GLN A 48 3.90 -1.23 -12.55
CA GLN A 48 3.15 -1.31 -13.80
C GLN A 48 3.82 -0.49 -14.90
N GLN A 49 4.27 0.72 -14.56
CA GLN A 49 4.94 1.61 -15.51
C GLN A 49 6.29 1.05 -15.96
N GLN A 50 7.11 0.56 -15.02
CA GLN A 50 8.41 -0.06 -15.34
C GLN A 50 8.25 -1.30 -16.22
N LEU A 51 7.28 -2.16 -15.91
CA LEU A 51 7.00 -3.34 -16.73
C LEU A 51 6.50 -2.95 -18.12
N LYS A 52 5.62 -1.97 -18.22
CA LYS A 52 5.15 -1.43 -19.50
C LYS A 52 6.32 -0.94 -20.35
N GLU A 53 7.17 -0.08 -19.80
CA GLU A 53 8.34 0.46 -20.50
C GLU A 53 9.29 -0.65 -20.98
N LEU A 54 9.56 -1.63 -20.12
CA LEU A 54 10.38 -2.77 -20.51
C LEU A 54 9.79 -3.54 -21.69
N LEU A 55 8.50 -3.84 -21.65
CA LEU A 55 7.81 -4.60 -22.71
C LEU A 55 7.75 -3.81 -24.01
N GLU A 56 7.54 -2.50 -23.97
CA GLU A 56 7.51 -1.64 -25.16
C GLU A 56 8.87 -1.56 -25.89
N HIS A 57 9.98 -1.84 -25.18
CA HIS A 57 11.31 -1.93 -25.78
C HIS A 57 11.64 -3.31 -26.39
N MET A 58 10.76 -4.31 -26.21
CA MET A 58 10.95 -5.62 -26.83
C MET A 58 10.51 -5.61 -28.29
N ASP A 59 11.27 -6.30 -29.16
CA ASP A 59 10.95 -6.38 -30.59
C ASP A 59 9.60 -7.06 -30.84
N GLY A 60 8.81 -6.47 -31.71
CA GLY A 60 7.50 -6.98 -32.09
C GLY A 60 6.37 -6.79 -31.08
N VAL A 61 6.62 -6.20 -29.92
CA VAL A 61 5.60 -5.98 -28.89
C VAL A 61 4.78 -4.72 -29.17
N GLY A 62 5.43 -3.60 -29.46
CA GLY A 62 4.78 -2.32 -29.72
C GLY A 62 4.14 -1.71 -28.47
N LYS A 63 3.15 -0.82 -28.66
CA LYS A 63 2.45 -0.20 -27.53
C LYS A 63 1.79 -1.22 -26.64
N THR A 64 1.95 -1.04 -25.32
CA THR A 64 1.38 -1.95 -24.32
C THR A 64 0.58 -1.21 -23.24
N ARG A 65 -0.34 -1.96 -22.63
CA ARG A 65 -0.95 -1.64 -21.34
C ARG A 65 -0.75 -2.82 -20.43
N VAL A 66 -0.37 -2.56 -19.19
CA VAL A 66 -0.13 -3.59 -18.18
C VAL A 66 -1.06 -3.36 -17.02
N MET A 67 -1.63 -4.44 -16.48
CA MET A 67 -2.37 -4.46 -15.25
C MET A 67 -1.80 -5.55 -14.36
N LEU A 68 -1.46 -5.19 -13.13
CA LEU A 68 -0.99 -6.11 -12.10
C LEU A 68 -2.07 -6.31 -11.05
N THR A 69 -2.28 -7.55 -10.64
CA THR A 69 -3.09 -7.88 -9.47
C THR A 69 -2.20 -8.38 -8.34
N PHE A 70 -2.57 -8.05 -7.12
CA PHE A 70 -1.78 -8.36 -5.92
C PHE A 70 -2.62 -9.25 -4.98
N SER A 71 -1.99 -10.24 -4.35
CA SER A 71 -2.67 -11.19 -3.46
C SER A 71 -2.97 -10.61 -2.09
N ASP A 72 -2.10 -9.72 -1.60
CA ASP A 72 -2.17 -9.14 -0.27
C ASP A 72 -1.93 -7.64 -0.32
N GLU A 73 -2.61 -6.90 0.54
CA GLU A 73 -2.14 -5.59 0.99
C GLU A 73 -0.90 -5.83 1.85
N GLY A 74 0.15 -5.02 1.66
CA GLY A 74 1.40 -5.19 2.41
C GLY A 74 1.15 -5.37 3.92
N THR A 75 1.84 -6.31 4.53
CA THR A 75 1.66 -6.64 5.94
C THR A 75 2.86 -6.18 6.75
N ASP A 76 2.62 -5.36 7.77
CA ASP A 76 3.64 -4.98 8.73
C ASP A 76 3.90 -6.14 9.71
N GLN A 77 5.11 -6.67 9.72
CA GLN A 77 5.54 -7.61 10.74
C GLN A 77 5.92 -6.86 12.02
N LEU A 78 5.09 -7.04 13.04
CA LEU A 78 5.30 -6.46 14.35
C LEU A 78 6.25 -7.34 15.17
N ASP A 79 7.13 -6.70 15.96
CA ASP A 79 7.95 -7.42 16.92
C ASP A 79 7.06 -7.98 18.05
N LYS A 80 7.28 -9.26 18.39
CA LYS A 80 6.53 -9.94 19.44
C LYS A 80 7.50 -10.56 20.44
N ASN A 81 7.38 -10.16 21.69
CA ASN A 81 8.00 -10.89 22.80
C ASN A 81 7.25 -12.20 23.02
N VAL A 82 7.95 -13.31 22.81
CA VAL A 82 7.42 -14.65 23.06
C VAL A 82 8.00 -15.18 24.36
N THR A 83 7.21 -15.19 25.41
CA THR A 83 7.58 -15.84 26.66
C THR A 83 6.99 -17.26 26.69
N LYS A 84 7.87 -18.26 26.78
CA LYS A 84 7.47 -19.66 26.94
C LYS A 84 7.66 -20.06 28.41
N ASP A 85 6.58 -20.33 29.08
CA ASP A 85 6.59 -20.89 30.44
C ASP A 85 5.82 -22.20 30.41
N GLY A 86 6.56 -23.32 30.36
CA GLY A 86 5.99 -24.64 30.22
C GLY A 86 5.14 -24.83 28.97
N ASN A 87 3.84 -25.16 29.15
CA ASN A 87 2.87 -25.35 28.06
C ASN A 87 2.11 -24.07 27.66
N LYS A 88 2.39 -22.93 28.29
CA LYS A 88 1.78 -21.63 27.94
C LYS A 88 2.72 -20.83 27.07
N LYS A 89 2.22 -20.40 25.90
CA LYS A 89 2.88 -19.45 25.00
C LYS A 89 2.16 -18.12 25.12
N GLU A 90 2.83 -17.13 25.66
CA GLU A 90 2.31 -15.76 25.74
C GLU A 90 3.05 -14.90 24.71
N GLU A 91 2.31 -14.35 23.76
CA GLU A 91 2.82 -13.44 22.74
C GLU A 91 2.37 -12.02 23.08
N THR A 92 3.32 -11.13 23.33
CA THR A 92 3.05 -9.72 23.58
C THR A 92 3.72 -8.90 22.50
N THR A 93 2.95 -8.03 21.83
CA THR A 93 3.49 -7.09 20.82
C THR A 93 4.41 -6.09 21.52
N VAL A 94 5.64 -5.94 21.02
CA VAL A 94 6.57 -4.91 21.50
C VAL A 94 6.06 -3.54 21.05
N VAL A 95 5.82 -2.66 22.02
CA VAL A 95 5.45 -1.28 21.78
C VAL A 95 6.52 -0.37 22.36
N TYR A 96 6.90 0.65 21.63
CA TYR A 96 7.76 1.70 22.18
C TYR A 96 6.92 2.93 22.55
N ASP A 97 7.32 3.54 23.65
CA ASP A 97 6.65 4.72 24.22
C ASP A 97 7.39 5.97 23.72
N THR A 98 6.74 6.76 22.87
CA THR A 98 7.27 8.04 22.39
C THR A 98 6.46 9.17 23.04
N GLY A 99 6.58 9.27 24.37
CA GLY A 99 5.84 10.24 25.17
C GLY A 99 4.36 9.89 25.31
N ASP A 100 3.47 10.48 24.50
CA ASP A 100 2.01 10.31 24.64
C ASP A 100 1.42 9.20 23.72
N THR A 101 2.24 8.55 22.87
CA THR A 101 1.76 7.54 21.89
C THR A 101 2.51 6.22 22.02
N ARG A 102 1.75 5.13 22.19
CA ARG A 102 2.26 3.76 22.09
C ARG A 102 2.14 3.26 20.68
N GLN A 103 3.27 3.01 20.01
CA GLN A 103 3.30 2.48 18.67
C GLN A 103 3.94 1.09 18.66
N PRO A 104 3.39 0.12 17.91
CA PRO A 104 4.02 -1.18 17.74
C PRO A 104 5.33 -1.04 16.95
N TYR A 105 6.35 -1.77 17.37
CA TYR A 105 7.62 -1.81 16.65
C TYR A 105 7.49 -2.67 15.40
N VAL A 106 7.56 -2.04 14.23
CA VAL A 106 7.53 -2.73 12.94
C VAL A 106 8.94 -3.16 12.58
N ILE A 107 9.18 -4.48 12.55
CA ILE A 107 10.49 -5.05 12.20
C ILE A 107 10.70 -5.05 10.68
N CYS A 108 9.66 -5.41 9.94
CA CYS A 108 9.72 -5.57 8.50
C CYS A 108 8.36 -5.28 7.89
N ARG A 109 8.36 -4.57 6.76
CA ARG A 109 7.18 -4.39 5.93
C ARG A 109 7.28 -5.33 4.74
N GLN A 110 6.34 -6.25 4.62
CA GLN A 110 6.23 -7.09 3.44
C GLN A 110 5.51 -6.31 2.34
N MET A 111 6.17 -6.20 1.18
CA MET A 111 5.54 -5.61 0.01
C MET A 111 4.48 -6.55 -0.58
N PRO A 112 3.40 -6.02 -1.18
CA PRO A 112 2.38 -6.81 -1.83
C PRO A 112 2.98 -7.74 -2.89
N LYS A 113 2.53 -9.00 -2.92
CA LYS A 113 2.97 -9.98 -3.92
C LYS A 113 2.09 -9.89 -5.16
N ILE A 114 2.73 -9.88 -6.33
CA ILE A 114 2.01 -9.94 -7.60
C ILE A 114 1.41 -11.35 -7.74
N GLU A 115 0.10 -11.40 -7.96
CA GLU A 115 -0.65 -12.64 -8.15
C GLU A 115 -0.97 -12.90 -9.62
N GLY A 116 -1.22 -11.87 -10.40
CA GLY A 116 -1.55 -12.00 -11.80
C GLY A 116 -1.10 -10.82 -12.63
N VAL A 117 -0.88 -11.06 -13.91
CA VAL A 117 -0.42 -10.07 -14.89
C VAL A 117 -1.25 -10.15 -16.16
N VAL A 118 -1.84 -9.05 -16.55
CA VAL A 118 -2.52 -8.92 -17.85
C VAL A 118 -1.77 -7.91 -18.70
N VAL A 119 -1.35 -8.32 -19.88
CA VAL A 119 -0.65 -7.46 -20.85
C VAL A 119 -1.52 -7.34 -22.11
N VAL A 120 -1.88 -6.13 -22.47
CA VAL A 120 -2.53 -5.82 -23.74
C VAL A 120 -1.48 -5.17 -24.63
N ALA A 121 -1.04 -5.85 -25.71
CA ALA A 121 0.03 -5.41 -26.58
C ALA A 121 -0.40 -5.40 -28.04
N GLN A 122 0.17 -4.48 -28.84
CA GLN A 122 -0.09 -4.46 -30.30
C GLN A 122 0.34 -5.77 -30.95
N GLY A 123 1.51 -6.29 -30.54
CA GLY A 123 2.04 -7.57 -31.01
C GLY A 123 1.40 -8.82 -30.38
N GLY A 124 0.41 -8.65 -29.49
CA GLY A 124 -0.25 -9.76 -28.78
C GLY A 124 -1.04 -10.74 -29.66
N GLY A 125 -1.09 -10.52 -30.97
CA GLY A 125 -1.62 -11.49 -31.94
C GLY A 125 -0.58 -12.47 -32.46
N ASN A 126 0.70 -12.27 -32.21
CA ASN A 126 1.78 -13.14 -32.66
C ASN A 126 2.19 -14.10 -31.53
N ALA A 127 2.11 -15.41 -31.79
CA ALA A 127 2.41 -16.43 -30.79
C ALA A 127 3.85 -16.35 -30.23
N LYS A 128 4.82 -15.98 -31.07
CA LYS A 128 6.20 -15.76 -30.62
C LYS A 128 6.29 -14.63 -29.61
N THR A 129 5.73 -13.47 -29.94
CA THR A 129 5.69 -12.30 -29.08
C THR A 129 4.97 -12.59 -27.76
N VAL A 130 3.85 -13.30 -27.80
CA VAL A 130 3.10 -13.74 -26.60
C VAL A 130 3.99 -14.59 -25.68
N THR A 131 4.74 -15.55 -26.26
CA THR A 131 5.65 -16.40 -25.49
C THR A 131 6.79 -15.58 -24.87
N GLU A 132 7.39 -14.66 -25.61
CA GLU A 132 8.48 -13.80 -25.13
C GLU A 132 8.00 -12.88 -24.00
N ILE A 133 6.82 -12.26 -24.13
CA ILE A 133 6.22 -11.45 -23.06
C ILE A 133 5.97 -12.30 -21.82
N SER A 134 5.37 -13.48 -21.98
CA SER A 134 5.06 -14.38 -20.86
C SER A 134 6.33 -14.83 -20.12
N ASN A 135 7.37 -15.17 -20.86
CA ASN A 135 8.67 -15.57 -20.29
C ASN A 135 9.34 -14.39 -19.56
N ALA A 136 9.29 -13.18 -20.10
CA ALA A 136 9.83 -12.00 -19.47
C ALA A 136 9.11 -11.72 -18.13
N VAL A 137 7.78 -11.77 -18.12
CA VAL A 137 6.97 -11.56 -16.90
C VAL A 137 7.27 -12.61 -15.84
N MET A 138 7.30 -13.90 -16.20
CA MET A 138 7.60 -15.00 -15.28
C MET A 138 9.04 -14.97 -14.76
N SER A 139 9.97 -14.38 -15.49
CA SER A 139 11.36 -14.21 -15.05
C SER A 139 11.51 -13.07 -14.04
N LEU A 140 10.66 -12.07 -14.11
CA LEU A 140 10.70 -10.91 -13.22
C LEU A 140 9.89 -11.12 -11.94
N PHE A 141 8.77 -11.82 -12.05
CA PHE A 141 7.83 -11.98 -10.96
C PHE A 141 7.57 -13.46 -10.65
N PRO A 142 7.34 -13.82 -9.38
CA PRO A 142 7.02 -15.19 -8.98
C PRO A 142 5.54 -15.52 -9.30
N VAL A 143 5.17 -15.40 -10.57
CA VAL A 143 3.81 -15.70 -11.06
C VAL A 143 3.81 -16.95 -11.92
N GLU A 144 2.76 -17.76 -11.80
CA GLU A 144 2.60 -18.97 -12.59
C GLU A 144 2.08 -18.64 -14.01
N ALA A 145 2.44 -19.47 -15.00
CA ALA A 145 2.11 -19.22 -16.39
C ALA A 145 0.61 -19.01 -16.66
N HIS A 146 -0.26 -19.70 -15.92
CA HIS A 146 -1.71 -19.56 -16.08
C HIS A 146 -2.28 -18.23 -15.52
N LYS A 147 -1.49 -17.49 -14.74
CA LYS A 147 -1.82 -16.17 -14.19
C LYS A 147 -1.26 -15.02 -15.03
N VAL A 148 -0.58 -15.34 -16.12
CA VAL A 148 -0.07 -14.36 -17.10
C VAL A 148 -0.92 -14.45 -18.36
N VAL A 149 -1.61 -13.35 -18.68
CA VAL A 149 -2.47 -13.29 -19.85
C VAL A 149 -1.99 -12.18 -20.79
N VAL A 150 -1.72 -12.54 -22.04
CA VAL A 150 -1.33 -11.60 -23.09
C VAL A 150 -2.44 -11.53 -24.13
N VAL A 151 -2.91 -10.32 -24.42
CA VAL A 151 -4.02 -10.07 -25.35
C VAL A 151 -3.60 -9.09 -26.42
N LYS A 152 -4.10 -9.29 -27.64
CA LYS A 152 -3.89 -8.34 -28.73
C LYS A 152 -4.65 -7.05 -28.45
N MET A 153 -3.96 -5.92 -28.60
CA MET A 153 -4.57 -4.59 -28.52
C MET A 153 -5.49 -4.37 -29.75
N SER A 154 -6.72 -3.96 -29.47
CA SER A 154 -7.60 -3.48 -30.55
C SER A 154 -7.17 -2.06 -30.95
N VAL A 155 -6.97 -1.83 -32.23
CA VAL A 155 -6.81 -0.47 -32.78
C VAL A 155 -8.21 0.12 -32.91
N GLN A 156 -8.56 1.07 -32.06
CA GLN A 156 -9.73 1.92 -32.34
C GLN A 156 -9.25 2.95 -33.35
N GLU A 157 -9.79 2.90 -34.55
CA GLU A 157 -9.69 4.01 -35.51
C GLU A 157 -10.52 5.16 -34.93
N GLU A 158 -9.86 6.27 -34.58
CA GLU A 158 -10.53 7.56 -34.35
C GLU A 158 -10.87 8.21 -35.67
#